data_f7c2736adb6180efc5d306d18f6bacad
#
_entry.id   f7c2736adb6180efc5d306d18f6bacad
#
_cell.length_a   1.000
_cell.length_b   1.000
_cell.length_c   1.000
_cell.angle_alpha   90.00
_cell.angle_beta   90.00
_cell.angle_gamma   90.00
#
_symmetry.space_group_name_H-M   'P 1'
#
loop_
_entity.id
_entity.type
_entity.pdbx_description
1 polymer ?
#
loop_
_entity_poly.entity_id
_entity_poly.type
_entity_poly.pdbx_seq_one_letter_code
_entity_poly.pdbx_strand_id
1 'polypeptide(L)'
;MKIEAITLRELKIPLVHFFETSFGRTYTRRVLLFTLHSDGLEGWGECVAGEGPYYSEEYIEGAWDVTKRYLAPALIGETLQAGREVPALLARVREHRMAKAALENAAWDAEAQQKGIPLWKLLGGSRREIACGVSIGIQDSHDQL
;
A
#
# COMPACT_ATOMS: atom_id res chain seq x y z
N MET A 1 -19.95 3.21 4.86
CA MET A 1 -18.60 3.20 5.51
C MET A 1 -18.16 4.64 5.67
N LYS A 2 -18.26 5.19 6.88
CA LYS A 2 -17.85 6.57 7.17
C LYS A 2 -16.39 6.56 7.62
N ILE A 3 -15.52 7.30 6.96
CA ILE A 3 -14.11 7.39 7.34
C ILE A 3 -13.97 8.30 8.57
N GLU A 4 -13.65 7.72 9.72
CA GLU A 4 -13.56 8.41 11.00
C GLU A 4 -12.15 8.94 11.28
N ALA A 5 -11.14 8.13 10.95
CA ALA A 5 -9.74 8.47 11.14
C ALA A 5 -8.85 7.66 10.20
N ILE A 6 -7.65 8.15 9.97
CA ILE A 6 -6.58 7.45 9.26
C ILE A 6 -5.33 7.50 10.13
N THR A 7 -4.79 6.32 10.46
CA THR A 7 -3.53 6.19 11.20
C THR A 7 -2.40 5.84 10.23
N LEU A 8 -1.31 6.60 10.29
CA LEU A 8 -0.07 6.32 9.58
C LEU A 8 0.97 5.77 10.55
N ARG A 9 1.60 4.67 10.18
CA ARG A 9 2.75 4.10 10.89
C ARG A 9 3.88 3.86 9.91
N GLU A 10 5.08 4.29 10.27
CA GLU A 10 6.28 3.89 9.56
C GLU A 10 6.86 2.65 10.24
N LEU A 11 7.12 1.62 9.46
CA LEU A 11 7.75 0.39 9.91
C LEU A 11 9.12 0.26 9.23
N LYS A 12 10.13 -0.13 10.01
CA LYS A 12 11.45 -0.50 9.51
C LYS A 12 11.64 -2.00 9.75
N ILE A 13 11.59 -2.76 8.66
CA ILE A 13 11.56 -4.23 8.69
C ILE A 13 12.92 -4.75 8.21
N PRO A 14 13.67 -5.52 9.03
CA PRO A 14 14.86 -6.21 8.54
C PRO A 14 14.46 -7.30 7.55
N LEU A 15 15.18 -7.41 6.46
CA LEU A 15 14.99 -8.48 5.49
C LEU A 15 15.68 -9.76 5.99
N VAL A 16 15.06 -10.92 5.74
CA VAL A 16 15.65 -12.24 6.04
C VAL A 16 16.94 -12.44 5.24
N HIS A 17 16.92 -12.03 3.95
CA HIS A 17 18.07 -11.95 3.07
C HIS A 17 18.10 -10.57 2.46
N PHE A 18 19.27 -10.05 2.16
CA PHE A 18 19.38 -8.79 1.46
C PHE A 18 18.70 -8.88 0.08
N PHE A 19 18.16 -7.78 -0.36
CA PHE A 19 17.65 -7.63 -1.73
C PHE A 19 18.68 -6.86 -2.54
N GLU A 20 19.20 -7.48 -3.63
CA GLU A 20 20.21 -6.88 -4.48
C GLU A 20 19.63 -6.47 -5.83
N THR A 21 20.03 -5.30 -6.25
CA THR A 21 19.76 -4.74 -7.57
C THR A 21 21.07 -4.22 -8.16
N SER A 22 21.04 -3.74 -9.42
CA SER A 22 22.17 -3.04 -10.02
C SER A 22 22.56 -1.75 -9.27
N PHE A 23 21.73 -1.27 -8.37
CA PHE A 23 21.99 -0.04 -7.58
C PHE A 23 22.61 -0.32 -6.20
N GLY A 24 22.61 -1.57 -5.74
CA GLY A 24 23.17 -1.95 -4.44
C GLY A 24 22.31 -2.96 -3.68
N ARG A 25 22.71 -3.21 -2.42
CA ARG A 25 22.08 -4.17 -1.51
C ARG A 25 21.25 -3.44 -0.46
N THR A 26 20.01 -3.91 -0.27
CA THR A 26 19.10 -3.43 0.77
C THR A 26 18.94 -4.50 1.84
N TYR A 27 19.16 -4.15 3.11
CA TYR A 27 19.07 -5.06 4.26
C TYR A 27 17.84 -4.80 5.13
N THR A 28 17.24 -3.63 5.01
CA THR A 28 16.03 -3.22 5.73
C THR A 28 15.07 -2.56 4.76
N ARG A 29 13.78 -2.76 4.98
CA ARG A 29 12.75 -2.07 4.22
C ARG A 29 11.95 -1.16 5.13
N ARG A 30 11.84 0.11 4.76
CA ARG A 30 10.88 1.04 5.33
C ARG A 30 9.58 0.96 4.53
N VAL A 31 8.46 0.94 5.21
CA VAL A 31 7.14 0.99 4.60
C VAL A 31 6.23 1.87 5.43
N LEU A 32 5.23 2.48 4.81
CA LEU A 32 4.17 3.16 5.52
C LEU A 32 2.94 2.25 5.57
N LEU A 33 2.50 1.92 6.77
CA LEU A 33 1.28 1.19 7.01
C LEU A 33 0.15 2.17 7.32
N PHE A 34 -0.93 2.05 6.57
CA PHE A 34 -2.13 2.85 6.71
C PHE A 34 -3.23 2.03 7.36
N THR A 35 -3.88 2.59 8.37
CA THR A 35 -5.09 2.03 8.95
C THR A 35 -6.21 3.03 8.76
N LEU A 36 -7.25 2.63 8.04
CA LEU A 36 -8.48 3.38 7.87
C LEU A 36 -9.48 2.90 8.90
N HIS A 37 -9.98 3.80 9.74
CA HIS A 37 -10.97 3.50 10.78
C HIS A 37 -12.35 3.91 10.29
N SER A 38 -13.32 2.99 10.34
CA SER A 38 -14.69 3.20 9.89
C SER A 38 -15.67 2.27 10.62
N ASP A 39 -16.65 2.82 11.28
CA ASP A 39 -17.76 2.05 11.89
C ASP A 39 -17.28 0.89 12.78
N GLY A 40 -16.18 1.09 13.52
CA GLY A 40 -15.55 0.08 14.37
C GLY A 40 -14.70 -0.97 13.65
N LEU A 41 -14.51 -0.83 12.34
CA LEU A 41 -13.62 -1.65 11.52
C LEU A 41 -12.28 -0.95 11.26
N GLU A 42 -11.26 -1.74 11.00
CA GLU A 42 -9.94 -1.29 10.57
C GLU A 42 -9.58 -1.89 9.22
N GLY A 43 -9.52 -1.06 8.19
CA GLY A 43 -9.00 -1.46 6.88
C GLY A 43 -7.52 -1.13 6.76
N TRP A 44 -6.74 -2.01 6.13
CA TRP A 44 -5.29 -1.93 6.07
C TRP A 44 -4.78 -1.76 4.65
N GLY A 45 -3.79 -0.88 4.50
CA GLY A 45 -3.07 -0.67 3.24
C GLY A 45 -1.61 -0.34 3.49
N GLU A 46 -0.76 -0.68 2.54
CA GLU A 46 0.68 -0.44 2.59
C GLU A 46 1.13 0.45 1.44
N CYS A 47 1.89 1.48 1.76
CA CYS A 47 2.62 2.28 0.78
C CYS A 47 4.06 1.81 0.70
N VAL A 48 4.45 1.37 -0.49
CA VAL A 48 5.76 0.76 -0.79
C VAL A 48 6.76 1.75 -1.41
N ALA A 49 6.55 3.05 -1.20
CA ALA A 49 7.50 4.07 -1.64
C ALA A 49 8.91 3.79 -1.10
N GLY A 50 9.92 4.07 -1.91
CA GLY A 50 11.31 3.76 -1.58
C GLY A 50 11.92 4.68 -0.53
N GLU A 51 13.17 4.40 -0.14
CA GLU A 51 13.97 5.24 0.77
C GLU A 51 14.27 6.62 0.16
N GLY A 52 14.29 6.71 -1.16
CA GLY A 52 14.52 7.94 -1.89
C GLY A 52 14.06 7.82 -3.35
N PRO A 53 14.04 8.91 -4.10
CA PRO A 53 13.50 8.95 -5.46
C PRO A 53 14.50 8.40 -6.50
N TYR A 54 15.03 7.20 -6.27
CA TYR A 54 16.05 6.60 -7.13
C TYR A 54 15.49 5.57 -8.11
N TYR A 55 14.40 4.88 -7.72
CA TYR A 55 13.70 3.92 -8.56
C TYR A 55 12.42 4.51 -9.15
N SER A 56 11.70 5.27 -8.35
CA SER A 56 10.53 6.05 -8.76
C SER A 56 10.59 7.42 -8.08
N GLU A 57 9.73 8.33 -8.49
CA GLU A 57 9.61 9.67 -7.90
C GLU A 57 9.06 9.66 -6.47
N GLU A 58 8.35 8.61 -6.09
CA GLU A 58 7.78 8.51 -4.75
C GLU A 58 8.77 7.90 -3.75
N TYR A 59 8.85 8.53 -2.57
CA TYR A 59 9.67 8.09 -1.46
C TYR A 59 8.95 8.31 -0.13
N ILE A 60 9.41 7.66 0.93
CA ILE A 60 8.73 7.55 2.23
C ILE A 60 8.33 8.90 2.80
N GLU A 61 9.25 9.85 2.89
CA GLU A 61 8.98 11.17 3.49
C GLU A 61 7.96 11.96 2.66
N GLY A 62 8.07 11.89 1.31
CA GLY A 62 7.11 12.51 0.40
C GLY A 62 5.72 11.91 0.51
N ALA A 63 5.64 10.58 0.58
CA ALA A 63 4.38 9.86 0.77
C ALA A 63 3.75 10.18 2.14
N TRP A 64 4.55 10.26 3.20
CA TRP A 64 4.11 10.66 4.53
C TRP A 64 3.52 12.08 4.53
N ASP A 65 4.27 13.05 4.00
CA ASP A 65 3.88 14.45 4.00
C ASP A 65 2.60 14.69 3.17
N VAL A 66 2.55 14.16 1.95
CA VAL A 66 1.37 14.31 1.08
C VAL A 66 0.12 13.66 1.70
N THR A 67 0.31 12.50 2.33
CA THR A 67 -0.82 11.83 2.99
C THR A 67 -1.35 12.66 4.15
N LYS A 68 -0.46 13.11 5.03
CA LYS A 68 -0.85 13.88 6.21
C LYS A 68 -1.53 15.20 5.87
N ARG A 69 -1.02 15.92 4.85
CA ARG A 69 -1.48 17.27 4.52
C ARG A 69 -2.65 17.32 3.55
N TYR A 70 -2.76 16.35 2.66
CA TYR A 70 -3.70 16.44 1.53
C TYR A 70 -4.60 15.22 1.36
N LEU A 71 -4.05 13.99 1.43
CA LEU A 71 -4.83 12.79 1.10
C LEU A 71 -5.76 12.40 2.26
N ALA A 72 -5.24 12.28 3.48
CA ALA A 72 -6.06 11.92 4.64
C ALA A 72 -7.14 12.97 4.95
N PRO A 73 -6.85 14.30 4.93
CA PRO A 73 -7.89 15.31 5.11
C PRO A 73 -8.99 15.29 4.05
N ALA A 74 -8.70 14.83 2.82
CA ALA A 74 -9.70 14.71 1.76
C ALA A 74 -10.63 13.50 1.94
N LEU A 75 -10.27 12.54 2.81
CA LEU A 75 -11.05 11.32 3.05
C LEU A 75 -11.76 11.34 4.42
N ILE A 76 -11.14 11.92 5.44
CA ILE A 76 -11.71 11.94 6.79
C ILE A 76 -13.03 12.71 6.80
N GLY A 77 -14.08 12.08 7.30
CA GLY A 77 -15.45 12.60 7.35
C GLY A 77 -16.32 12.18 6.16
N GLU A 78 -15.72 11.73 5.06
CA GLU A 78 -16.46 11.24 3.89
C GLU A 78 -17.17 9.91 4.18
N THR A 79 -18.26 9.67 3.46
CA THR A 79 -19.01 8.41 3.53
C THR A 79 -18.92 7.71 2.18
N LEU A 80 -18.21 6.60 2.15
CA LEU A 80 -18.03 5.77 0.96
C LEU A 80 -19.10 4.69 0.88
N GLN A 81 -19.62 4.45 -0.33
CA GLN A 81 -20.42 3.26 -0.65
C GLN A 81 -19.53 2.07 -1.02
N ALA A 82 -18.34 2.34 -1.58
CA ALA A 82 -17.37 1.33 -1.98
C ALA A 82 -15.94 1.90 -1.99
N GLY A 83 -14.94 1.03 -1.80
CA GLY A 83 -13.51 1.40 -1.85
C GLY A 83 -13.10 2.05 -3.17
N ARG A 84 -13.74 1.67 -4.28
CA ARG A 84 -13.51 2.25 -5.62
C ARG A 84 -13.79 3.76 -5.73
N GLU A 85 -14.40 4.38 -4.73
CA GLU A 85 -14.67 5.83 -4.74
C GLU A 85 -13.49 6.67 -4.29
N VAL A 86 -12.52 6.06 -3.60
CA VAL A 86 -11.32 6.73 -3.08
C VAL A 86 -10.52 7.46 -4.17
N PRO A 87 -10.25 6.89 -5.36
CA PRO A 87 -9.52 7.59 -6.40
C PRO A 87 -10.15 8.90 -6.84
N ALA A 88 -11.48 8.97 -6.90
CA ALA A 88 -12.20 10.18 -7.29
C ALA A 88 -12.03 11.30 -6.24
N LEU A 89 -12.11 10.97 -4.96
CA LEU A 89 -11.89 11.93 -3.86
C LEU A 89 -10.45 12.45 -3.85
N LEU A 90 -9.48 11.62 -4.21
CA LEU A 90 -8.05 11.97 -4.23
C LEU A 90 -7.57 12.55 -5.57
N ALA A 91 -8.45 12.69 -6.58
CA ALA A 91 -8.08 13.09 -7.93
C ALA A 91 -7.43 14.48 -8.01
N ARG A 92 -7.76 15.39 -7.09
CA ARG A 92 -7.20 16.75 -7.04
C ARG A 92 -5.70 16.77 -6.74
N VAL A 93 -5.19 15.79 -5.98
CA VAL A 93 -3.76 15.64 -5.71
C VAL A 93 -3.12 14.98 -6.92
N ARG A 94 -2.12 15.61 -7.51
CA ARG A 94 -1.40 15.06 -8.67
C ARG A 94 -0.42 13.99 -8.22
N GLU A 95 -0.18 12.97 -9.07
CA GLU A 95 0.75 11.86 -8.83
C GLU A 95 0.54 11.18 -7.44
N HIS A 96 1.59 10.81 -6.74
CA HIS A 96 1.56 10.12 -5.43
C HIS A 96 0.71 8.85 -5.46
N ARG A 97 0.95 8.02 -6.47
CA ARG A 97 0.13 6.83 -6.76
C ARG A 97 0.27 5.76 -5.70
N MET A 98 1.48 5.58 -5.14
CA MET A 98 1.72 4.59 -4.08
C MET A 98 1.00 4.97 -2.79
N ALA A 99 1.06 6.24 -2.39
CA ALA A 99 0.33 6.72 -1.22
C ALA A 99 -1.19 6.65 -1.41
N LYS A 100 -1.70 6.98 -2.60
CA LYS A 100 -3.13 6.86 -2.93
C LYS A 100 -3.59 5.41 -2.95
N ALA A 101 -2.81 4.52 -3.58
CA ALA A 101 -3.12 3.09 -3.63
C ALA A 101 -3.20 2.48 -2.23
N ALA A 102 -2.34 2.90 -1.30
CA ALA A 102 -2.40 2.44 0.08
C ALA A 102 -3.73 2.82 0.77
N LEU A 103 -4.21 4.05 0.56
CA LEU A 103 -5.50 4.49 1.09
C LEU A 103 -6.68 3.78 0.42
N GLU A 104 -6.62 3.57 -0.90
CA GLU A 104 -7.62 2.83 -1.63
C GLU A 104 -7.67 1.36 -1.16
N ASN A 105 -6.51 0.71 -1.01
CA ASN A 105 -6.41 -0.66 -0.51
C ASN A 105 -7.02 -0.79 0.90
N ALA A 106 -6.75 0.19 1.79
CA ALA A 106 -7.34 0.21 3.12
C ALA A 106 -8.88 0.32 3.07
N ALA A 107 -9.42 1.11 2.14
CA ALA A 107 -10.86 1.22 1.94
C ALA A 107 -11.48 -0.08 1.37
N TRP A 108 -10.81 -0.74 0.43
CA TRP A 108 -11.23 -2.04 -0.09
C TRP A 108 -11.20 -3.14 0.97
N ASP A 109 -10.17 -3.14 1.83
CA ASP A 109 -10.07 -4.10 2.93
C ASP A 109 -11.20 -3.88 3.95
N ALA A 110 -11.47 -2.64 4.35
CA ALA A 110 -12.59 -2.31 5.23
C ALA A 110 -13.95 -2.71 4.63
N GLU A 111 -14.16 -2.48 3.33
CA GLU A 111 -15.38 -2.91 2.62
C GLU A 111 -15.54 -4.43 2.62
N ALA A 112 -14.45 -5.17 2.38
CA ALA A 112 -14.47 -6.63 2.40
C ALA A 112 -14.83 -7.17 3.79
N GLN A 113 -14.26 -6.59 4.86
CA GLN A 113 -14.59 -6.91 6.24
C GLN A 113 -16.06 -6.59 6.57
N GLN A 114 -16.56 -5.41 6.19
CA GLN A 114 -17.94 -4.99 6.40
C GLN A 114 -18.94 -5.97 5.75
N LYS A 115 -18.60 -6.47 4.56
CA LYS A 115 -19.43 -7.45 3.82
C LYS A 115 -19.24 -8.89 4.28
N GLY A 116 -18.24 -9.17 5.12
CA GLY A 116 -17.92 -10.53 5.58
C GLY A 116 -17.45 -11.47 4.45
N ILE A 117 -16.82 -10.92 3.40
CA ILE A 117 -16.31 -11.70 2.26
C ILE A 117 -14.82 -11.41 2.03
N PRO A 118 -14.04 -12.40 1.55
CA PRO A 118 -12.65 -12.17 1.20
C PRO A 118 -12.50 -11.12 0.09
N LEU A 119 -11.47 -10.27 0.18
CA LEU A 119 -11.22 -9.20 -0.78
C LEU A 119 -11.15 -9.69 -2.23
N TRP A 120 -10.53 -10.86 -2.49
CA TRP A 120 -10.47 -11.42 -3.84
C TRP A 120 -11.86 -11.71 -4.45
N LYS A 121 -12.84 -12.11 -3.62
CA LYS A 121 -14.23 -12.28 -4.07
C LYS A 121 -14.91 -10.94 -4.34
N LEU A 122 -14.67 -9.94 -3.47
CA LEU A 122 -15.19 -8.59 -3.66
C LEU A 122 -14.73 -8.00 -4.99
N LEU A 123 -13.47 -8.26 -5.36
CA LEU A 123 -12.88 -7.83 -6.63
C LEU A 123 -13.26 -8.70 -7.83
N GLY A 124 -14.14 -9.70 -7.66
CA GLY A 124 -14.60 -10.57 -8.75
C GLY A 124 -13.65 -11.69 -9.13
N GLY A 125 -12.66 -11.99 -8.28
CA GLY A 125 -11.73 -13.09 -8.50
C GLY A 125 -12.43 -14.45 -8.50
N SER A 126 -12.03 -15.35 -9.40
CA SER A 126 -12.62 -16.68 -9.55
C SER A 126 -11.58 -17.80 -9.64
N ARG A 127 -10.33 -17.50 -9.98
CA ARG A 127 -9.27 -18.48 -10.13
C ARG A 127 -8.80 -19.00 -8.78
N ARG A 128 -8.65 -20.32 -8.66
CA ARG A 128 -8.08 -21.00 -7.49
C ARG A 128 -6.59 -21.27 -7.63
N GLU A 129 -6.13 -21.45 -8.87
CA GLU A 129 -4.74 -21.74 -9.21
C GLU A 129 -4.21 -20.64 -10.13
N ILE A 130 -3.04 -20.13 -9.79
CA ILE A 130 -2.35 -19.08 -10.54
C ILE A 130 -0.95 -19.60 -10.86
N ALA A 131 -0.61 -19.65 -12.15
CA ALA A 131 0.75 -19.95 -12.57
C ALA A 131 1.70 -18.84 -12.11
N CYS A 132 2.75 -19.23 -11.39
CA CYS A 132 3.75 -18.30 -10.87
C CYS A 132 5.12 -18.60 -11.50
N GLY A 133 5.89 -17.54 -11.76
CA GLY A 133 7.31 -17.64 -12.08
C GLY A 133 8.15 -17.60 -10.82
N VAL A 134 9.36 -18.14 -10.90
CA VAL A 134 10.41 -17.99 -9.89
C VAL A 134 11.37 -16.90 -10.34
N SER A 135 11.65 -15.94 -9.48
CA SER A 135 12.70 -14.93 -9.69
C SER A 135 13.94 -15.36 -8.91
N ILE A 136 15.01 -15.66 -9.62
CA ILE A 136 16.31 -15.96 -9.02
C ILE A 136 17.08 -14.65 -8.95
N GLY A 137 17.44 -14.24 -7.73
CA GLY A 137 18.19 -13.01 -7.49
C GLY A 137 19.64 -13.12 -7.96
N ILE A 138 20.34 -11.99 -7.96
CA ILE A 138 21.78 -11.91 -8.26
C ILE A 138 22.54 -12.78 -7.25
N GLN A 139 23.41 -13.65 -7.76
CA GLN A 139 24.27 -14.53 -6.97
C GLN A 139 25.73 -14.06 -7.06
N ASP A 140 26.51 -14.32 -6.03
CA ASP A 140 27.94 -13.96 -6.00
C ASP A 140 28.81 -14.84 -6.93
N SER A 141 28.31 -16.03 -7.31
CA SER A 141 28.96 -16.94 -8.25
C SER A 141 27.94 -17.79 -9.03
N HIS A 142 28.40 -18.37 -10.16
CA HIS A 142 27.57 -19.29 -10.95
C HIS A 142 27.22 -20.58 -10.19
N ASP A 143 28.05 -21.01 -9.24
CA ASP A 143 27.83 -22.22 -8.46
C ASP A 143 26.69 -22.05 -7.43
N GLN A 144 26.25 -20.82 -7.19
CA GLN A 144 25.13 -20.49 -6.29
C GLN A 144 23.79 -20.34 -7.04
N LEU A 145 23.80 -20.39 -8.36
CA LEU A 145 22.63 -20.36 -9.22
C LEU A 145 21.98 -21.74 -9.31
#